data_5647d06a07194580cab17e5bfda2abed
#
_entry.id   5647d06a07194580cab17e5bfda2abed
#
_cell.length_a   1.000
_cell.length_b   1.000
_cell.length_c   1.000
_cell.angle_alpha   90.00
_cell.angle_beta   90.00
_cell.angle_gamma   90.00
#
_symmetry.space_group_name_H-M   'P 1'
#
loop_
_entity.id
_entity.type
_entity.pdbx_description
1 polymer ?
#
loop_
_entity_poly.entity_id
_entity_poly.type
_entity_poly.pdbx_seq_one_letter_code
_entity_poly.pdbx_strand_id
1 'polypeptide(L)'
;MCAAMVAERADALAVAQAPASEPVVRIDGLNHYYGEGEARNQVLFDNRIEIPAGQLVVMTGPSGAGKTTLLTLIGALRSVQEGRIEVLGRDLSRLGGGELVGVRRDIGFIFQMHNLFDALSAFENVKMAAQLGDTPPAEMRRRGAGILERLGLGHRIDYKPRFLSGGERQRVAIGRALVNHPRLVLADEPTAALDKDSTVNVINLLKQTTVEHGAAVMMVTHDHRIIDCADRLVHMVDGRIMSDIVLHDALRICEFLRPIDLFKTLTPRQLTDVAEEMTKRHYAAGEIIIREGETGEEFMLVSEGEVEVIRAEHEVARLGPGDFFGEVALISGEPRNATVVAVTEVDTYVLGKTDFQTAIATSQSFRDQLYRVYFMRH
;
A
#
# COMPACT_ATOMS: atom_id res chain seq x y z
N MET A 1 11.56 18.85 1.33
CA MET A 1 10.36 19.05 2.21
C MET A 1 9.69 17.73 2.58
N CYS A 2 9.60 16.75 1.71
CA CYS A 2 9.11 15.39 2.06
C CYS A 2 10.01 14.68 3.09
N ALA A 3 11.34 14.80 3.00
CA ALA A 3 12.30 14.16 3.90
C ALA A 3 12.26 14.66 5.36
N ALA A 4 11.88 15.92 5.60
CA ALA A 4 11.79 16.48 6.95
C ALA A 4 10.52 15.99 7.70
N MET A 5 9.43 15.74 6.98
CA MET A 5 8.21 15.14 7.55
C MET A 5 8.35 13.65 7.86
N VAL A 6 9.28 12.96 7.19
CA VAL A 6 9.57 11.54 7.46
C VAL A 6 10.33 11.38 8.78
N ALA A 7 11.23 12.32 9.12
CA ALA A 7 12.00 12.28 10.36
C ALA A 7 11.13 12.54 11.62
N GLU A 8 10.17 13.47 11.56
CA GLU A 8 9.23 13.72 12.65
C GLU A 8 8.26 12.56 12.91
N ARG A 9 8.02 11.70 11.90
CA ARG A 9 7.19 10.50 12.05
C ARG A 9 7.91 9.32 12.73
N ALA A 10 9.23 9.22 12.62
CA ALA A 10 9.99 8.15 13.26
C ALA A 10 9.82 8.18 14.80
N ASP A 11 9.74 9.37 15.40
CA ASP A 11 9.51 9.52 16.85
C ASP A 11 8.04 9.35 17.27
N ALA A 12 7.08 9.58 16.38
CA ALA A 12 5.65 9.39 16.65
C ALA A 12 5.17 7.94 16.46
N LEU A 13 5.90 7.13 15.71
CA LEU A 13 5.57 5.72 15.40
C LEU A 13 6.20 4.71 16.37
N ALA A 14 7.06 5.16 17.30
CA ALA A 14 7.52 4.35 18.43
C ALA A 14 6.43 4.05 19.47
N VAL A 15 5.21 4.60 19.29
CA VAL A 15 4.05 4.36 20.16
C VAL A 15 2.89 3.89 19.30
N ALA A 16 2.81 2.61 19.06
CA ALA A 16 1.60 1.78 18.92
C ALA A 16 1.86 0.60 17.97
N GLN A 17 2.42 -0.47 18.45
CA GLN A 17 1.98 -1.80 18.03
C GLN A 17 0.57 -1.99 18.64
N ALA A 18 -0.44 -1.39 18.01
CA ALA A 18 -1.82 -1.71 18.29
C ALA A 18 -2.09 -3.13 17.75
N PRO A 19 -2.92 -3.94 18.44
CA PRO A 19 -3.33 -5.24 17.91
C PRO A 19 -3.87 -5.05 16.49
N ALA A 20 -3.60 -5.99 15.60
CA ALA A 20 -3.98 -5.96 14.19
C ALA A 20 -5.44 -5.50 14.06
N SER A 21 -5.65 -4.24 13.75
CA SER A 21 -7.01 -3.69 13.58
C SER A 21 -7.66 -4.38 12.40
N GLU A 22 -8.93 -4.74 12.52
CA GLU A 22 -9.68 -5.32 11.41
C GLU A 22 -9.50 -4.46 10.15
N PRO A 23 -9.22 -5.07 8.98
CA PRO A 23 -9.00 -4.31 7.76
C PRO A 23 -10.26 -3.53 7.38
N VAL A 24 -10.07 -2.31 6.90
CA VAL A 24 -11.15 -1.43 6.40
C VAL A 24 -11.78 -2.04 5.14
N VAL A 25 -10.98 -2.70 4.31
CA VAL A 25 -11.43 -3.45 3.13
C VAL A 25 -10.80 -4.83 3.15
N ARG A 26 -11.63 -5.86 2.97
CA ARG A 26 -11.18 -7.24 2.74
C ARG A 26 -11.90 -7.79 1.51
N ILE A 27 -11.13 -8.33 0.58
CA ILE A 27 -11.61 -8.95 -0.65
C ILE A 27 -11.06 -10.37 -0.71
N ASP A 28 -11.92 -11.35 -0.98
CA ASP A 28 -11.52 -12.74 -1.14
C ASP A 28 -12.25 -13.38 -2.33
N GLY A 29 -11.46 -13.89 -3.28
CA GLY A 29 -11.93 -14.62 -4.44
C GLY A 29 -12.87 -13.83 -5.37
N LEU A 30 -12.68 -12.50 -5.46
CA LEU A 30 -13.58 -11.62 -6.21
C LEU A 30 -13.49 -11.83 -7.71
N ASN A 31 -14.62 -12.18 -8.32
CA ASN A 31 -14.84 -12.18 -9.76
C ASN A 31 -15.95 -11.20 -10.13
N HIS A 32 -15.83 -10.56 -11.28
CA HIS A 32 -16.86 -9.66 -11.77
C HIS A 32 -17.00 -9.73 -13.30
N TYR A 33 -18.24 -9.62 -13.78
CA TYR A 33 -18.59 -9.75 -15.19
C TYR A 33 -19.45 -8.56 -15.64
N TYR A 34 -19.28 -8.15 -16.88
CA TYR A 34 -20.17 -7.23 -17.60
C TYR A 34 -20.95 -7.99 -18.66
N GLY A 35 -22.14 -7.47 -18.98
CA GLY A 35 -23.04 -8.07 -19.97
C GLY A 35 -23.78 -9.29 -19.43
N GLU A 36 -24.66 -9.84 -20.28
CA GLU A 36 -25.49 -11.00 -19.99
C GLU A 36 -25.44 -12.00 -21.16
N GLY A 37 -25.75 -13.27 -20.90
CA GLY A 37 -25.79 -14.33 -21.90
C GLY A 37 -24.45 -14.47 -22.64
N GLU A 38 -24.50 -14.49 -23.97
CA GLU A 38 -23.30 -14.63 -24.82
C GLU A 38 -22.37 -13.40 -24.79
N ALA A 39 -22.88 -12.23 -24.38
CA ALA A 39 -22.08 -11.01 -24.20
C ALA A 39 -21.46 -10.88 -22.80
N ARG A 40 -21.60 -11.89 -21.95
CA ARG A 40 -20.99 -11.90 -20.60
C ARG A 40 -19.47 -11.98 -20.72
N ASN A 41 -18.79 -10.93 -20.24
CA ASN A 41 -17.33 -10.82 -20.28
C ASN A 41 -16.78 -10.63 -18.86
N GLN A 42 -15.85 -11.48 -18.45
CA GLN A 42 -15.19 -11.38 -17.15
C GLN A 42 -14.14 -10.27 -17.19
N VAL A 43 -14.14 -9.41 -16.16
CA VAL A 43 -13.25 -8.25 -16.05
C VAL A 43 -12.43 -8.25 -14.76
N LEU A 44 -12.84 -9.02 -13.73
CA LEU A 44 -12.05 -9.29 -12.54
C LEU A 44 -11.94 -10.80 -12.32
N PHE A 45 -10.74 -11.25 -11.92
CA PHE A 45 -10.40 -12.68 -11.83
C PHE A 45 -9.74 -12.98 -10.48
N ASP A 46 -10.45 -13.64 -9.57
CA ASP A 46 -9.96 -14.18 -8.28
C ASP A 46 -9.09 -13.19 -7.49
N ASN A 47 -9.57 -11.94 -7.37
CA ASN A 47 -8.81 -10.91 -6.66
C ASN A 47 -8.91 -11.09 -5.14
N ARG A 48 -7.79 -10.87 -4.46
CA ARG A 48 -7.66 -10.91 -3.00
C ARG A 48 -6.82 -9.73 -2.54
N ILE A 49 -7.29 -9.00 -1.54
CA ILE A 49 -6.55 -7.90 -0.92
C ILE A 49 -7.18 -7.54 0.43
N GLU A 50 -6.33 -7.13 1.37
CA GLU A 50 -6.74 -6.53 2.64
C GLU A 50 -6.12 -5.14 2.76
N ILE A 51 -6.93 -4.14 3.10
CA ILE A 51 -6.49 -2.76 3.28
C ILE A 51 -6.76 -2.36 4.73
N PRO A 52 -5.72 -2.16 5.54
CA PRO A 52 -5.87 -1.68 6.91
C PRO A 52 -6.27 -0.21 6.98
N ALA A 53 -6.71 0.23 8.17
CA ALA A 53 -6.95 1.64 8.45
C ALA A 53 -5.63 2.45 8.42
N GLY A 54 -5.73 3.76 8.15
CA GLY A 54 -4.62 4.69 8.23
C GLY A 54 -3.59 4.60 7.09
N GLN A 55 -3.85 3.85 6.02
CA GLN A 55 -2.95 3.72 4.88
C GLN A 55 -3.43 4.48 3.64
N LEU A 56 -2.47 5.08 2.92
CA LEU A 56 -2.63 5.58 1.56
C LEU A 56 -2.16 4.49 0.57
N VAL A 57 -3.12 3.83 -0.07
CA VAL A 57 -2.88 2.77 -1.06
C VAL A 57 -3.00 3.34 -2.45
N VAL A 58 -1.98 3.20 -3.28
CA VAL A 58 -2.00 3.57 -4.69
C VAL A 58 -2.13 2.32 -5.56
N MET A 59 -3.14 2.33 -6.43
CA MET A 59 -3.34 1.27 -7.42
C MET A 59 -2.90 1.74 -8.79
N THR A 60 -1.99 0.99 -9.42
CA THR A 60 -1.46 1.21 -10.76
C THR A 60 -1.83 0.08 -11.72
N GLY A 61 -1.53 0.25 -13.00
CA GLY A 61 -1.74 -0.76 -14.03
C GLY A 61 -2.29 -0.16 -15.32
N PRO A 62 -2.26 -0.89 -16.44
CA PRO A 62 -2.68 -0.39 -17.75
C PRO A 62 -4.16 0.04 -17.77
N SER A 63 -4.53 0.86 -18.76
CA SER A 63 -5.93 1.20 -18.99
C SER A 63 -6.73 -0.08 -19.31
N GLY A 64 -7.94 -0.18 -18.75
CA GLY A 64 -8.76 -1.39 -18.90
C GLY A 64 -8.42 -2.55 -17.96
N ALA A 65 -7.40 -2.44 -17.09
CA ALA A 65 -7.02 -3.50 -16.15
C ALA A 65 -8.07 -3.80 -15.05
N GLY A 66 -9.21 -3.09 -15.00
CA GLY A 66 -10.27 -3.34 -14.01
C GLY A 66 -10.21 -2.47 -12.76
N LYS A 67 -9.29 -1.52 -12.65
CA LYS A 67 -9.07 -0.65 -11.47
C LYS A 67 -10.34 0.10 -11.03
N THR A 68 -10.98 0.83 -11.93
CA THR A 68 -12.25 1.55 -11.67
C THR A 68 -13.38 0.59 -11.30
N THR A 69 -13.40 -0.61 -11.91
CA THR A 69 -14.39 -1.64 -11.57
C THR A 69 -14.22 -2.09 -10.13
N LEU A 70 -12.98 -2.37 -9.71
CA LEU A 70 -12.66 -2.76 -8.35
C LEU A 70 -13.03 -1.64 -7.36
N LEU A 71 -12.64 -0.38 -7.62
CA LEU A 71 -13.04 0.77 -6.78
C LEU A 71 -14.55 0.91 -6.64
N THR A 72 -15.31 0.74 -7.73
CA THR A 72 -16.78 0.88 -7.70
C THR A 72 -17.46 -0.26 -6.95
N LEU A 73 -16.89 -1.46 -6.94
CA LEU A 73 -17.35 -2.58 -6.13
C LEU A 73 -17.08 -2.34 -4.64
N ILE A 74 -15.87 -1.93 -4.27
CA ILE A 74 -15.51 -1.56 -2.89
C ILE A 74 -16.41 -0.42 -2.40
N GLY A 75 -16.69 0.57 -3.25
CA GLY A 75 -17.57 1.70 -2.96
C GLY A 75 -19.06 1.36 -2.88
N ALA A 76 -19.43 0.08 -2.97
CA ALA A 76 -20.82 -0.40 -2.99
C ALA A 76 -21.69 0.26 -4.08
N LEU A 77 -21.07 0.72 -5.19
CA LEU A 77 -21.75 1.30 -6.35
C LEU A 77 -22.15 0.22 -7.38
N ARG A 78 -21.61 -0.98 -7.22
CA ARG A 78 -21.94 -2.18 -8.01
C ARG A 78 -22.20 -3.35 -7.07
N SER A 79 -23.02 -4.30 -7.53
CA SER A 79 -23.31 -5.53 -6.78
C SER A 79 -22.15 -6.52 -6.89
N VAL A 80 -21.80 -7.17 -5.81
CA VAL A 80 -20.87 -8.30 -5.76
C VAL A 80 -21.56 -9.49 -6.44
N GLN A 81 -20.94 -10.06 -7.46
CA GLN A 81 -21.50 -11.20 -8.22
C GLN A 81 -20.95 -12.53 -7.72
N GLU A 82 -19.61 -12.61 -7.55
CA GLU A 82 -18.92 -13.81 -7.05
C GLU A 82 -17.77 -13.39 -6.14
N GLY A 83 -17.52 -14.20 -5.10
CA GLY A 83 -16.52 -13.88 -4.06
C GLY A 83 -17.11 -13.06 -2.94
N ARG A 84 -16.24 -12.44 -2.12
CA ARG A 84 -16.62 -11.69 -0.94
C ARG A 84 -15.93 -10.33 -0.92
N ILE A 85 -16.67 -9.29 -0.60
CA ILE A 85 -16.13 -7.96 -0.28
C ILE A 85 -16.69 -7.54 1.07
N GLU A 86 -15.80 -7.29 2.02
CA GLU A 86 -16.12 -6.73 3.31
C GLU A 86 -15.54 -5.31 3.39
N VAL A 87 -16.38 -4.32 3.71
CA VAL A 87 -16.00 -2.92 3.84
C VAL A 87 -16.49 -2.40 5.19
N LEU A 88 -15.58 -1.84 5.98
CA LEU A 88 -15.87 -1.31 7.32
C LEU A 88 -16.57 -2.34 8.23
N GLY A 89 -16.17 -3.63 8.13
CA GLY A 89 -16.74 -4.75 8.87
C GLY A 89 -18.10 -5.25 8.35
N ARG A 90 -18.54 -4.78 7.16
CA ARG A 90 -19.83 -5.16 6.56
C ARG A 90 -19.62 -5.92 5.25
N ASP A 91 -20.18 -7.13 5.15
CA ASP A 91 -20.11 -7.97 3.94
C ASP A 91 -21.12 -7.48 2.89
N LEU A 92 -20.62 -6.80 1.84
CA LEU A 92 -21.44 -6.18 0.80
C LEU A 92 -22.28 -7.18 0.00
N SER A 93 -21.87 -8.45 -0.06
CA SER A 93 -22.60 -9.51 -0.80
C SER A 93 -23.92 -9.89 -0.12
N ARG A 94 -24.06 -9.55 1.18
CA ARG A 94 -25.21 -9.93 2.01
C ARG A 94 -26.16 -8.77 2.33
N LEU A 95 -25.75 -7.53 1.98
CA LEU A 95 -26.51 -6.34 2.33
C LEU A 95 -27.60 -6.02 1.30
N GLY A 96 -28.77 -5.62 1.79
CA GLY A 96 -29.83 -5.06 0.96
C GLY A 96 -29.60 -3.58 0.59
N GLY A 97 -30.40 -3.05 -0.35
CA GLY A 97 -30.22 -1.71 -0.88
C GLY A 97 -30.18 -0.60 0.18
N GLY A 98 -31.02 -0.67 1.22
CA GLY A 98 -31.02 0.29 2.33
C GLY A 98 -29.75 0.25 3.18
N GLU A 99 -29.22 -0.93 3.45
CA GLU A 99 -28.00 -1.14 4.25
C GLU A 99 -26.76 -0.66 3.48
N LEU A 100 -26.72 -0.90 2.15
CA LEU A 100 -25.67 -0.39 1.27
C LEU A 100 -25.62 1.16 1.25
N VAL A 101 -26.76 1.86 1.44
CA VAL A 101 -26.77 3.32 1.64
C VAL A 101 -26.00 3.71 2.89
N GLY A 102 -26.17 2.94 3.99
CA GLY A 102 -25.41 3.15 5.23
C GLY A 102 -23.91 3.00 5.02
N VAL A 103 -23.45 1.98 4.27
CA VAL A 103 -22.02 1.80 3.95
C VAL A 103 -21.49 3.00 3.15
N ARG A 104 -22.22 3.44 2.11
CA ARG A 104 -21.82 4.56 1.25
C ARG A 104 -21.68 5.89 1.97
N ARG A 105 -22.37 6.11 3.11
CA ARG A 105 -22.23 7.33 3.93
C ARG A 105 -20.86 7.45 4.59
N ASP A 106 -20.24 6.30 4.88
CA ASP A 106 -18.93 6.23 5.52
C ASP A 106 -17.77 6.25 4.49
N ILE A 107 -18.10 6.30 3.18
CA ILE A 107 -17.16 6.30 2.06
C ILE A 107 -17.15 7.64 1.35
N GLY A 108 -15.98 8.26 1.23
CA GLY A 108 -15.75 9.41 0.34
C GLY A 108 -15.34 8.94 -1.05
N PHE A 109 -16.13 9.21 -2.09
CA PHE A 109 -15.80 8.83 -3.45
C PHE A 109 -15.41 10.05 -4.28
N ILE A 110 -14.20 10.00 -4.88
CA ILE A 110 -13.66 11.01 -5.81
C ILE A 110 -13.59 10.35 -7.19
N PHE A 111 -14.45 10.80 -8.09
CA PHE A 111 -14.54 10.26 -9.45
C PHE A 111 -13.58 11.01 -10.40
N GLN A 112 -13.15 10.35 -11.46
CA GLN A 112 -12.39 10.95 -12.56
C GLN A 112 -13.20 12.09 -13.22
N MET A 113 -14.48 11.87 -13.45
CA MET A 113 -15.44 12.95 -13.81
C MET A 113 -15.95 13.58 -12.52
N HIS A 114 -15.83 14.87 -12.35
CA HIS A 114 -16.11 15.58 -11.10
C HIS A 114 -17.50 15.33 -10.52
N ASN A 115 -18.48 15.02 -11.38
CA ASN A 115 -19.89 14.74 -11.02
C ASN A 115 -20.49 15.79 -10.07
N LEU A 116 -20.22 17.07 -10.35
CA LEU A 116 -20.82 18.20 -9.63
C LEU A 116 -22.20 18.52 -10.19
N PHE A 117 -23.06 19.01 -9.33
CA PHE A 117 -24.36 19.55 -9.71
C PHE A 117 -24.20 20.98 -10.23
N ASP A 118 -24.42 21.19 -11.53
CA ASP A 118 -24.23 22.49 -12.21
C ASP A 118 -25.13 23.61 -11.69
N ALA A 119 -26.28 23.25 -11.12
CA ALA A 119 -27.22 24.19 -10.52
C ALA A 119 -26.73 24.75 -9.17
N LEU A 120 -25.85 24.01 -8.48
CA LEU A 120 -25.35 24.31 -7.13
C LEU A 120 -24.00 25.02 -7.19
N SER A 121 -23.72 25.91 -6.22
CA SER A 121 -22.39 26.49 -6.03
C SER A 121 -21.37 25.46 -5.53
N ALA A 122 -20.09 25.81 -5.47
CA ALA A 122 -19.03 24.97 -4.89
C ALA A 122 -19.38 24.58 -3.45
N PHE A 123 -19.78 25.55 -2.64
CA PHE A 123 -20.20 25.32 -1.26
C PHE A 123 -21.44 24.42 -1.17
N GLU A 124 -22.46 24.66 -2.00
CA GLU A 124 -23.67 23.85 -2.00
C GLU A 124 -23.43 22.40 -2.42
N ASN A 125 -22.53 22.15 -3.37
CA ASN A 125 -22.09 20.80 -3.73
C ASN A 125 -21.44 20.06 -2.56
N VAL A 126 -20.60 20.73 -1.76
CA VAL A 126 -19.98 20.17 -0.56
C VAL A 126 -21.01 20.01 0.57
N LYS A 127 -21.85 21.02 0.81
CA LYS A 127 -22.90 21.01 1.82
C LYS A 127 -23.88 19.86 1.62
N MET A 128 -24.25 19.53 0.39
CA MET A 128 -25.15 18.43 0.08
C MET A 128 -24.63 17.09 0.62
N ALA A 129 -23.33 16.82 0.51
CA ALA A 129 -22.74 15.63 1.11
C ALA A 129 -22.76 15.70 2.65
N ALA A 130 -22.47 16.87 3.23
CA ALA A 130 -22.51 17.08 4.68
C ALA A 130 -23.91 16.83 5.28
N GLN A 131 -24.98 17.04 4.51
CA GLN A 131 -26.36 16.80 4.93
C GLN A 131 -26.71 15.30 5.07
N LEU A 132 -25.89 14.40 4.53
CA LEU A 132 -26.11 12.96 4.67
C LEU A 132 -25.68 12.41 6.05
N GLY A 133 -24.93 13.21 6.82
CA GLY A 133 -24.57 12.92 8.21
C GLY A 133 -25.47 13.66 9.20
N ASP A 134 -25.44 13.28 10.47
CA ASP A 134 -26.18 13.92 11.56
C ASP A 134 -25.48 15.20 12.06
N THR A 135 -24.92 16.02 11.16
CA THR A 135 -24.15 17.21 11.50
C THR A 135 -25.06 18.43 11.62
N PRO A 136 -25.01 19.22 12.70
CA PRO A 136 -25.80 20.45 12.84
C PRO A 136 -25.50 21.48 11.74
N PRO A 137 -26.49 22.27 11.28
CA PRO A 137 -26.34 23.22 10.16
C PRO A 137 -25.16 24.19 10.28
N ALA A 138 -24.89 24.70 11.49
CA ALA A 138 -23.78 25.62 11.75
C ALA A 138 -22.42 24.92 11.55
N GLU A 139 -22.31 23.68 12.01
CA GLU A 139 -21.12 22.87 11.85
C GLU A 139 -20.91 22.46 10.38
N MET A 140 -21.96 22.10 9.64
CA MET A 140 -21.90 21.85 8.21
C MET A 140 -21.30 23.03 7.45
N ARG A 141 -21.75 24.27 7.80
CA ARG A 141 -21.23 25.48 7.17
C ARG A 141 -19.75 25.68 7.47
N ARG A 142 -19.34 25.47 8.71
CA ARG A 142 -17.94 25.58 9.14
C ARG A 142 -17.06 24.56 8.42
N ARG A 143 -17.47 23.29 8.40
CA ARG A 143 -16.71 22.20 7.74
C ARG A 143 -16.65 22.41 6.24
N GLY A 144 -17.78 22.72 5.60
CA GLY A 144 -17.83 22.93 4.15
C GLY A 144 -17.00 24.11 3.67
N ALA A 145 -17.02 25.24 4.39
CA ALA A 145 -16.16 26.37 4.07
C ALA A 145 -14.68 26.06 4.35
N GLY A 146 -14.37 25.47 5.51
CA GLY A 146 -13.01 25.15 5.91
C GLY A 146 -12.34 24.15 4.96
N ILE A 147 -13.03 23.12 4.47
CA ILE A 147 -12.44 22.18 3.49
C ILE A 147 -12.17 22.87 2.15
N LEU A 148 -13.05 23.76 1.70
CA LEU A 148 -12.83 24.53 0.46
C LEU A 148 -11.69 25.53 0.61
N GLU A 149 -11.51 26.17 1.77
CA GLU A 149 -10.36 27.02 2.06
C GLU A 149 -9.04 26.22 2.02
N ARG A 150 -8.99 25.05 2.67
CA ARG A 150 -7.81 24.15 2.62
C ARG A 150 -7.47 23.71 1.20
N LEU A 151 -8.46 23.61 0.33
CA LEU A 151 -8.31 23.30 -1.10
C LEU A 151 -8.02 24.55 -1.96
N GLY A 152 -7.81 25.72 -1.37
CA GLY A 152 -7.51 26.98 -2.07
C GLY A 152 -8.71 27.59 -2.81
N LEU A 153 -9.94 27.22 -2.41
CA LEU A 153 -11.19 27.66 -3.06
C LEU A 153 -12.01 28.64 -2.20
N GLY A 154 -11.45 29.20 -1.13
CA GLY A 154 -12.15 30.13 -0.25
C GLY A 154 -12.75 31.34 -1.00
N HIS A 155 -12.08 31.82 -2.04
CA HIS A 155 -12.53 32.93 -2.90
C HIS A 155 -13.54 32.50 -4.00
N ARG A 156 -13.85 31.20 -4.12
CA ARG A 156 -14.71 30.60 -5.16
C ARG A 156 -15.92 29.85 -4.59
N ILE A 157 -16.18 29.93 -3.30
CA ILE A 157 -17.19 29.12 -2.61
C ILE A 157 -18.60 29.27 -3.17
N ASP A 158 -18.96 30.48 -3.66
CA ASP A 158 -20.28 30.79 -4.22
C ASP A 158 -20.35 30.61 -5.74
N TYR A 159 -19.24 30.18 -6.39
CA TYR A 159 -19.21 29.99 -7.84
C TYR A 159 -19.84 28.65 -8.23
N LYS A 160 -20.61 28.65 -9.32
CA LYS A 160 -21.17 27.44 -9.91
C LYS A 160 -20.11 26.74 -10.77
N PRO A 161 -20.20 25.39 -10.97
CA PRO A 161 -19.23 24.59 -11.71
C PRO A 161 -18.85 25.14 -13.08
N ARG A 162 -19.80 25.72 -13.81
CA ARG A 162 -19.57 26.33 -15.13
C ARG A 162 -18.58 27.51 -15.12
N PHE A 163 -18.36 28.14 -13.98
CA PHE A 163 -17.45 29.27 -13.81
C PHE A 163 -16.13 28.86 -13.13
N LEU A 164 -15.94 27.56 -12.89
CA LEU A 164 -14.74 26.98 -12.32
C LEU A 164 -13.91 26.29 -13.40
N SER A 165 -12.60 26.37 -13.29
CA SER A 165 -11.67 25.58 -14.12
C SER A 165 -11.82 24.08 -13.84
N GLY A 166 -11.24 23.21 -14.68
CA GLY A 166 -11.21 21.77 -14.48
C GLY A 166 -10.63 21.39 -13.12
N GLY A 167 -9.48 21.97 -12.77
CA GLY A 167 -8.83 21.74 -11.49
C GLY A 167 -9.61 22.26 -10.29
N GLU A 168 -10.28 23.43 -10.40
CA GLU A 168 -11.15 23.94 -9.35
C GLU A 168 -12.37 23.02 -9.13
N ARG A 169 -13.00 22.51 -10.21
CA ARG A 169 -14.08 21.52 -10.11
C ARG A 169 -13.62 20.24 -9.43
N GLN A 170 -12.42 19.76 -9.75
CA GLN A 170 -11.86 18.58 -9.10
C GLN A 170 -11.65 18.80 -7.61
N ARG A 171 -11.11 19.97 -7.21
CA ARG A 171 -10.94 20.31 -5.80
C ARG A 171 -12.29 20.42 -5.06
N VAL A 172 -13.35 20.91 -5.69
CA VAL A 172 -14.72 20.90 -5.09
C VAL A 172 -15.20 19.44 -4.90
N ALA A 173 -14.99 18.56 -5.87
CA ALA A 173 -15.37 17.15 -5.76
C ALA A 173 -14.60 16.43 -4.63
N ILE A 174 -13.32 16.75 -4.44
CA ILE A 174 -12.51 16.28 -3.32
C ILE A 174 -13.06 16.80 -1.99
N GLY A 175 -13.36 18.09 -1.89
CA GLY A 175 -13.98 18.67 -0.68
C GLY A 175 -15.31 17.99 -0.33
N ARG A 176 -16.14 17.71 -1.33
CA ARG A 176 -17.40 16.97 -1.17
C ARG A 176 -17.18 15.56 -0.61
N ALA A 177 -16.14 14.87 -1.07
CA ALA A 177 -15.82 13.52 -0.61
C ALA A 177 -15.32 13.49 0.85
N LEU A 178 -14.58 14.53 1.27
CA LEU A 178 -13.89 14.54 2.57
C LEU A 178 -14.66 15.26 3.70
N VAL A 179 -15.72 16.03 3.40
CA VAL A 179 -16.40 16.90 4.38
C VAL A 179 -17.00 16.16 5.58
N ASN A 180 -17.33 14.88 5.42
CA ASN A 180 -17.90 14.02 6.48
C ASN A 180 -16.86 13.20 7.24
N HIS A 181 -15.56 13.44 7.04
CA HIS A 181 -14.50 12.64 7.63
C HIS A 181 -14.70 11.12 7.39
N PRO A 182 -14.77 10.69 6.13
CA PRO A 182 -15.03 9.29 5.79
C PRO A 182 -13.96 8.37 6.36
N ARG A 183 -14.33 7.13 6.71
CA ARG A 183 -13.40 6.10 7.16
C ARG A 183 -12.66 5.43 6.00
N LEU A 184 -13.21 5.53 4.79
CA LEU A 184 -12.62 5.04 3.54
C LEU A 184 -12.77 6.11 2.45
N VAL A 185 -11.69 6.45 1.77
CA VAL A 185 -11.69 7.32 0.58
C VAL A 185 -11.30 6.49 -0.63
N LEU A 186 -12.15 6.51 -1.65
CA LEU A 186 -11.91 5.86 -2.94
C LEU A 186 -11.74 6.94 -4.01
N ALA A 187 -10.60 6.99 -4.67
CA ALA A 187 -10.27 8.06 -5.62
C ALA A 187 -9.84 7.46 -6.97
N ASP A 188 -10.58 7.80 -8.02
CA ASP A 188 -10.27 7.41 -9.39
C ASP A 188 -9.68 8.62 -10.13
N GLU A 189 -8.35 8.60 -10.39
CA GLU A 189 -7.56 9.66 -11.03
C GLU A 189 -7.79 11.07 -10.44
N PRO A 190 -7.70 11.27 -9.10
CA PRO A 190 -8.12 12.50 -8.43
C PRO A 190 -7.27 13.73 -8.80
N THR A 191 -6.12 13.56 -9.43
CA THR A 191 -5.16 14.63 -9.74
C THR A 191 -4.99 14.90 -11.23
N ALA A 192 -5.66 14.14 -12.11
CA ALA A 192 -5.48 14.22 -13.56
C ALA A 192 -5.73 15.63 -14.15
N ALA A 193 -6.62 16.42 -13.52
CA ALA A 193 -6.95 17.78 -13.96
C ALA A 193 -6.24 18.88 -13.17
N LEU A 194 -5.28 18.54 -12.27
CA LEU A 194 -4.62 19.47 -11.36
C LEU A 194 -3.23 19.89 -11.86
N ASP A 195 -2.86 21.13 -11.60
CA ASP A 195 -1.48 21.59 -11.67
C ASP A 195 -0.62 20.97 -10.56
N LYS A 196 0.70 21.19 -10.64
CA LYS A 196 1.67 20.57 -9.73
C LYS A 196 1.41 20.95 -8.25
N ASP A 197 1.15 22.23 -7.98
CA ASP A 197 0.99 22.71 -6.60
C ASP A 197 -0.35 22.24 -6.01
N SER A 198 -1.40 22.27 -6.81
CA SER A 198 -2.71 21.71 -6.43
C SER A 198 -2.65 20.21 -6.19
N THR A 199 -1.86 19.46 -6.99
CA THR A 199 -1.62 18.02 -6.79
C THR A 199 -0.99 17.78 -5.42
N VAL A 200 0.09 18.47 -5.08
CA VAL A 200 0.78 18.34 -3.78
C VAL A 200 -0.17 18.64 -2.63
N ASN A 201 -0.96 19.70 -2.72
CA ASN A 201 -1.93 20.08 -1.68
C ASN A 201 -3.00 18.99 -1.47
N VAL A 202 -3.55 18.43 -2.54
CA VAL A 202 -4.54 17.34 -2.48
C VAL A 202 -3.95 16.08 -1.85
N ILE A 203 -2.74 15.67 -2.26
CA ILE A 203 -2.08 14.49 -1.69
C ILE A 203 -1.80 14.68 -0.20
N ASN A 204 -1.30 15.85 0.20
CA ASN A 204 -1.10 16.18 1.61
C ASN A 204 -2.41 16.11 2.40
N LEU A 205 -3.51 16.61 1.84
CA LEU A 205 -4.83 16.55 2.49
C LEU A 205 -5.31 15.10 2.65
N LEU A 206 -5.17 14.27 1.62
CA LEU A 206 -5.52 12.84 1.69
C LEU A 206 -4.63 12.11 2.73
N LYS A 207 -3.34 12.42 2.75
CA LYS A 207 -2.41 11.85 3.73
C LYS A 207 -2.71 12.32 5.17
N GLN A 208 -3.10 13.57 5.37
CA GLN A 208 -3.59 14.04 6.67
C GLN A 208 -4.84 13.28 7.12
N THR A 209 -5.75 12.97 6.18
CA THR A 209 -6.96 12.19 6.49
C THR A 209 -6.63 10.80 7.00
N THR A 210 -5.56 10.14 6.49
CA THR A 210 -5.11 8.85 7.01
C THR A 210 -4.54 8.96 8.42
N VAL A 211 -3.79 10.02 8.70
CA VAL A 211 -3.12 10.20 10.00
C VAL A 211 -4.07 10.70 11.09
N GLU A 212 -4.85 11.76 10.79
CA GLU A 212 -5.68 12.43 11.79
C GLU A 212 -6.98 11.67 12.10
N HIS A 213 -7.52 10.96 11.11
CA HIS A 213 -8.81 10.28 11.23
C HIS A 213 -8.72 8.75 11.13
N GLY A 214 -7.52 8.20 10.91
CA GLY A 214 -7.33 6.76 10.72
C GLY A 214 -8.05 6.22 9.47
N ALA A 215 -8.42 7.08 8.52
CA ALA A 215 -9.10 6.67 7.31
C ALA A 215 -8.15 5.87 6.39
N ALA A 216 -8.68 4.86 5.70
CA ALA A 216 -7.97 4.26 4.56
C ALA A 216 -8.24 5.11 3.30
N VAL A 217 -7.21 5.33 2.48
CA VAL A 217 -7.34 5.99 1.18
C VAL A 217 -6.87 5.03 0.10
N MET A 218 -7.73 4.67 -0.84
CA MET A 218 -7.36 3.88 -2.01
C MET A 218 -7.50 4.73 -3.27
N MET A 219 -6.41 4.90 -4.00
CA MET A 219 -6.33 5.80 -5.14
C MET A 219 -5.84 5.09 -6.38
N VAL A 220 -6.53 5.25 -7.50
CA VAL A 220 -6.03 4.90 -8.83
C VAL A 220 -5.35 6.10 -9.43
N THR A 221 -4.10 5.96 -9.87
CA THR A 221 -3.39 7.02 -10.58
C THR A 221 -2.25 6.48 -11.43
N HIS A 222 -1.86 7.25 -12.46
CA HIS A 222 -0.66 7.03 -13.26
C HIS A 222 0.45 8.05 -12.94
N ASP A 223 0.25 8.93 -11.96
CA ASP A 223 1.22 9.95 -11.57
C ASP A 223 2.28 9.37 -10.63
N HIS A 224 3.50 9.15 -11.15
CA HIS A 224 4.64 8.62 -10.38
C HIS A 224 4.99 9.47 -9.14
N ARG A 225 4.70 10.78 -9.16
CA ARG A 225 4.97 11.67 -8.02
C ARG A 225 4.13 11.31 -6.78
N ILE A 226 3.00 10.66 -6.98
CA ILE A 226 2.08 10.23 -5.93
C ILE A 226 2.53 8.90 -5.34
N ILE A 227 3.14 8.03 -6.17
CA ILE A 227 3.65 6.73 -5.74
C ILE A 227 4.65 6.90 -4.59
N ASP A 228 5.55 7.89 -4.69
CA ASP A 228 6.55 8.19 -3.64
C ASP A 228 5.93 8.60 -2.28
N CYS A 229 4.65 8.95 -2.26
CA CYS A 229 3.92 9.32 -1.07
C CYS A 229 2.99 8.22 -0.52
N ALA A 230 2.85 7.11 -1.24
CA ALA A 230 2.00 6.00 -0.85
C ALA A 230 2.63 5.20 0.30
N ASP A 231 1.77 4.60 1.12
CA ASP A 231 2.19 3.61 2.11
C ASP A 231 2.22 2.20 1.49
N ARG A 232 1.43 1.98 0.42
CA ARG A 232 1.27 0.69 -0.25
C ARG A 232 0.98 0.86 -1.75
N LEU A 233 1.60 0.03 -2.56
CA LEU A 233 1.43 0.00 -4.01
C LEU A 233 0.78 -1.32 -4.44
N VAL A 234 -0.34 -1.22 -5.16
CA VAL A 234 -1.04 -2.36 -5.74
C VAL A 234 -0.94 -2.27 -7.25
N HIS A 235 -0.43 -3.29 -7.90
CA HIS A 235 -0.34 -3.35 -9.37
C HIS A 235 -1.38 -4.31 -9.94
N MET A 236 -2.20 -3.83 -10.86
CA MET A 236 -3.29 -4.61 -11.46
C MET A 236 -3.10 -4.73 -12.97
N VAL A 237 -3.17 -5.97 -13.50
CA VAL A 237 -3.07 -6.27 -14.93
C VAL A 237 -4.16 -7.28 -15.30
N ASP A 238 -4.84 -7.06 -16.42
CA ASP A 238 -5.84 -7.97 -16.98
C ASP A 238 -6.86 -8.51 -15.96
N GLY A 239 -7.35 -7.62 -15.11
CA GLY A 239 -8.36 -7.95 -14.09
C GLY A 239 -7.83 -8.68 -12.87
N ARG A 240 -6.52 -8.78 -12.68
CA ARG A 240 -5.86 -9.46 -11.55
C ARG A 240 -4.94 -8.51 -10.79
N ILE A 241 -4.92 -8.61 -9.48
CA ILE A 241 -3.87 -8.01 -8.65
C ILE A 241 -2.63 -8.89 -8.80
N MET A 242 -1.58 -8.33 -9.41
CA MET A 242 -0.32 -9.03 -9.68
C MET A 242 0.71 -8.83 -8.58
N SER A 243 0.72 -7.67 -7.94
CA SER A 243 1.56 -7.38 -6.78
C SER A 243 0.86 -6.44 -5.81
N ASP A 244 1.25 -6.55 -4.55
CA ASP A 244 0.72 -5.79 -3.43
C ASP A 244 1.86 -5.55 -2.44
N ILE A 245 2.46 -4.35 -2.52
CA ILE A 245 3.74 -4.01 -1.89
C ILE A 245 3.50 -2.92 -0.84
N VAL A 246 3.94 -3.16 0.38
CA VAL A 246 3.98 -2.14 1.44
C VAL A 246 5.25 -1.32 1.26
N LEU A 247 5.14 -0.14 0.66
CA LEU A 247 6.28 0.73 0.31
C LEU A 247 7.08 1.17 1.54
N HIS A 248 6.43 1.31 2.68
CA HIS A 248 7.11 1.65 3.92
C HIS A 248 8.10 0.56 4.35
N ASP A 249 7.75 -0.70 4.15
CA ASP A 249 8.65 -1.82 4.47
C ASP A 249 9.78 -1.91 3.45
N ALA A 250 9.51 -1.74 2.16
CA ALA A 250 10.56 -1.72 1.12
C ALA A 250 11.55 -0.56 1.34
N LEU A 251 11.10 0.64 1.71
CA LEU A 251 11.98 1.76 2.05
C LEU A 251 12.82 1.47 3.30
N ARG A 252 12.24 0.92 4.36
CA ARG A 252 12.98 0.50 5.56
C ARG A 252 14.01 -0.58 5.23
N ILE A 253 13.62 -1.55 4.41
CA ILE A 253 14.53 -2.59 3.94
C ILE A 253 15.67 -1.95 3.13
N CYS A 254 15.40 -1.04 2.20
CA CYS A 254 16.41 -0.31 1.45
C CYS A 254 17.38 0.47 2.35
N GLU A 255 16.87 1.18 3.36
CA GLU A 255 17.70 1.90 4.33
C GLU A 255 18.58 0.95 5.15
N PHE A 256 18.04 -0.21 5.53
CA PHE A 256 18.76 -1.26 6.23
C PHE A 256 19.81 -1.94 5.35
N LEU A 257 19.51 -2.23 4.08
CA LEU A 257 20.43 -2.87 3.13
C LEU A 257 21.60 -1.96 2.71
N ARG A 258 21.36 -0.65 2.60
CA ARG A 258 22.33 0.32 2.05
C ARG A 258 23.71 0.32 2.73
N PRO A 259 23.84 0.23 4.08
CA PRO A 259 25.15 0.19 4.76
C PRO A 259 25.83 -1.17 4.65
N ILE A 260 25.14 -2.24 4.28
CA ILE A 260 25.69 -3.60 4.23
C ILE A 260 26.58 -3.76 2.99
N ASP A 261 27.79 -4.25 3.18
CA ASP A 261 28.81 -4.35 2.11
C ASP A 261 28.33 -5.10 0.87
N LEU A 262 27.52 -6.13 1.06
CA LEU A 262 26.94 -6.92 -0.02
C LEU A 262 26.07 -6.09 -0.98
N PHE A 263 25.34 -5.09 -0.45
CA PHE A 263 24.35 -4.30 -1.22
C PHE A 263 24.85 -2.91 -1.62
N LYS A 264 26.01 -2.46 -1.10
CA LYS A 264 26.56 -1.10 -1.37
C LYS A 264 26.79 -0.79 -2.85
N THR A 265 26.97 -1.80 -3.67
CA THR A 265 27.27 -1.63 -5.09
C THR A 265 26.03 -1.66 -5.98
N LEU A 266 24.87 -1.93 -5.41
CA LEU A 266 23.61 -1.87 -6.13
C LEU A 266 23.22 -0.42 -6.42
N THR A 267 22.69 -0.20 -7.61
CA THR A 267 22.03 1.07 -7.93
C THR A 267 20.77 1.24 -7.08
N PRO A 268 20.28 2.47 -6.83
CA PRO A 268 19.05 2.68 -6.06
C PRO A 268 17.87 1.84 -6.56
N ARG A 269 17.71 1.68 -7.88
CA ARG A 269 16.66 0.88 -8.49
C ARG A 269 16.82 -0.61 -8.15
N GLN A 270 18.01 -1.17 -8.35
CA GLN A 270 18.28 -2.58 -8.02
C GLN A 270 18.10 -2.88 -6.53
N LEU A 271 18.44 -1.92 -5.66
CA LEU A 271 18.23 -2.04 -4.23
C LEU A 271 16.74 -2.07 -3.88
N THR A 272 15.94 -1.23 -4.55
CA THR A 272 14.48 -1.23 -4.39
C THR A 272 13.88 -2.54 -4.92
N ASP A 273 14.26 -2.99 -6.12
CA ASP A 273 13.79 -4.24 -6.71
C ASP A 273 14.05 -5.44 -5.76
N VAL A 274 15.22 -5.50 -5.10
CA VAL A 274 15.55 -6.53 -4.10
C VAL A 274 14.72 -6.38 -2.82
N ALA A 275 14.55 -5.15 -2.34
CA ALA A 275 13.82 -4.87 -1.11
C ALA A 275 12.31 -5.19 -1.24
N GLU A 276 11.72 -4.98 -2.42
CA GLU A 276 10.32 -5.28 -2.72
C GLU A 276 10.01 -6.79 -2.65
N GLU A 277 10.99 -7.64 -3.00
CA GLU A 277 10.85 -9.10 -2.96
C GLU A 277 11.22 -9.71 -1.59
N MET A 278 11.78 -8.91 -0.67
CA MET A 278 12.09 -9.35 0.68
C MET A 278 10.87 -9.34 1.59
N THR A 279 10.69 -10.41 2.37
CA THR A 279 9.66 -10.54 3.40
C THR A 279 10.28 -10.57 4.79
N LYS A 280 9.64 -9.90 5.77
CA LYS A 280 10.05 -9.97 7.16
C LYS A 280 9.53 -11.26 7.80
N ARG A 281 10.40 -11.99 8.54
CA ARG A 281 10.05 -13.20 9.28
C ARG A 281 10.63 -13.14 10.69
N HIS A 282 9.82 -13.53 11.67
CA HIS A 282 10.17 -13.55 13.08
C HIS A 282 10.39 -14.98 13.58
N TYR A 283 11.38 -15.18 14.47
CA TYR A 283 11.71 -16.45 15.09
C TYR A 283 11.90 -16.26 16.59
N ALA A 284 11.36 -17.18 17.38
CA ALA A 284 11.54 -17.20 18.82
C ALA A 284 12.93 -17.69 19.22
N ALA A 285 13.42 -17.28 20.40
CA ALA A 285 14.67 -17.78 20.94
C ALA A 285 14.66 -19.32 21.08
N GLY A 286 15.72 -19.98 20.58
CA GLY A 286 15.86 -21.43 20.50
C GLY A 286 15.20 -22.07 19.27
N GLU A 287 14.55 -21.30 18.42
CA GLU A 287 13.93 -21.82 17.18
C GLU A 287 15.01 -22.14 16.12
N ILE A 288 14.86 -23.28 15.47
CA ILE A 288 15.74 -23.68 14.37
C ILE A 288 15.23 -23.05 13.08
N ILE A 289 16.04 -22.16 12.51
CA ILE A 289 15.71 -21.42 11.28
C ILE A 289 16.08 -22.24 10.04
N ILE A 290 17.23 -22.90 10.06
CA ILE A 290 17.74 -23.77 8.98
C ILE A 290 18.29 -25.05 9.61
N ARG A 291 18.08 -26.20 8.95
CA ARG A 291 18.69 -27.47 9.33
C ARG A 291 19.76 -27.91 8.31
N GLU A 292 20.89 -28.37 8.79
CA GLU A 292 21.94 -29.01 7.97
C GLU A 292 21.34 -30.19 7.18
N GLY A 293 21.66 -30.28 5.88
CA GLY A 293 21.19 -31.32 4.97
C GLY A 293 19.83 -31.03 4.29
N GLU A 294 19.08 -30.01 4.69
CA GLU A 294 17.83 -29.62 4.00
C GLU A 294 18.11 -28.89 2.67
N THR A 295 17.14 -28.90 1.76
CA THR A 295 17.22 -28.14 0.51
C THR A 295 17.14 -26.64 0.79
N GLY A 296 18.08 -25.85 0.24
CA GLY A 296 18.07 -24.40 0.41
C GLY A 296 17.23 -23.69 -0.65
N GLU A 297 16.15 -23.02 -0.24
CA GLU A 297 15.29 -22.26 -1.13
C GLU A 297 15.21 -20.75 -0.77
N GLU A 298 15.92 -20.32 0.28
CA GLU A 298 15.83 -18.96 0.81
C GLU A 298 17.21 -18.44 1.25
N PHE A 299 17.43 -17.15 1.00
CA PHE A 299 18.52 -16.33 1.54
C PHE A 299 17.94 -15.49 2.69
N MET A 300 18.68 -15.38 3.79
CA MET A 300 18.22 -14.69 5.00
C MET A 300 19.24 -13.68 5.48
N LEU A 301 18.75 -12.51 5.89
CA LEU A 301 19.54 -11.41 6.41
C LEU A 301 19.01 -11.05 7.80
N VAL A 302 19.83 -11.09 8.84
CA VAL A 302 19.46 -10.74 10.22
C VAL A 302 19.20 -9.24 10.31
N SER A 303 17.99 -8.84 10.70
CA SER A 303 17.64 -7.43 10.93
C SER A 303 17.70 -7.07 12.42
N GLU A 304 17.31 -8.00 13.31
CA GLU A 304 17.37 -7.85 14.76
C GLU A 304 17.68 -9.21 15.40
N GLY A 305 18.34 -9.20 16.59
CA GLY A 305 18.69 -10.41 17.33
C GLY A 305 19.99 -11.06 16.90
N GLU A 306 20.25 -12.26 17.40
CA GLU A 306 21.47 -13.04 17.14
C GLU A 306 21.12 -14.49 16.80
N VAL A 307 21.83 -15.07 15.84
CA VAL A 307 21.75 -16.49 15.48
C VAL A 307 23.11 -17.17 15.65
N GLU A 308 23.12 -18.44 16.01
CA GLU A 308 24.31 -19.29 15.99
C GLU A 308 24.27 -20.24 14.79
N VAL A 309 25.43 -20.42 14.17
CA VAL A 309 25.63 -21.34 13.06
C VAL A 309 26.37 -22.57 13.58
N ILE A 310 25.75 -23.74 13.43
CA ILE A 310 26.23 -25.00 13.96
C ILE A 310 26.54 -25.93 12.78
N ARG A 311 27.75 -26.49 12.70
CA ARG A 311 28.16 -27.51 11.75
C ARG A 311 28.76 -28.69 12.49
N ALA A 312 28.32 -29.92 12.17
CA ALA A 312 28.78 -31.14 12.83
C ALA A 312 28.75 -31.02 14.39
N GLU A 313 27.66 -30.51 14.93
CA GLU A 313 27.40 -30.29 16.38
C GLU A 313 28.31 -29.26 17.07
N HIS A 314 29.08 -28.46 16.32
CA HIS A 314 29.94 -27.40 16.88
C HIS A 314 29.47 -26.03 16.37
N GLU A 315 29.43 -25.04 17.28
CA GLU A 315 29.23 -23.64 16.91
C GLU A 315 30.43 -23.15 16.09
N VAL A 316 30.18 -22.71 14.85
CA VAL A 316 31.23 -22.23 13.93
C VAL A 316 31.17 -20.71 13.75
N ALA A 317 30.02 -20.07 14.00
CA ALA A 317 29.87 -18.62 13.91
C ALA A 317 28.65 -18.14 14.70
N ARG A 318 28.68 -16.85 15.11
CA ARG A 318 27.51 -16.05 15.51
C ARG A 318 27.31 -14.93 14.55
N LEU A 319 26.03 -14.72 14.17
CA LEU A 319 25.65 -13.69 13.23
C LEU A 319 24.62 -12.76 13.90
N GLY A 320 24.80 -11.46 13.67
CA GLY A 320 23.94 -10.41 14.20
C GLY A 320 23.38 -9.49 13.10
N PRO A 321 22.78 -8.34 13.47
CA PRO A 321 22.17 -7.43 12.51
C PRO A 321 23.14 -7.00 11.39
N GLY A 322 22.73 -7.17 10.14
CA GLY A 322 23.53 -6.92 8.94
C GLY A 322 24.28 -8.12 8.41
N ASP A 323 24.39 -9.22 9.19
CA ASP A 323 24.91 -10.49 8.71
C ASP A 323 23.83 -11.30 7.99
N PHE A 324 24.28 -12.20 7.11
CA PHE A 324 23.40 -13.02 6.31
C PHE A 324 23.85 -14.49 6.29
N PHE A 325 22.90 -15.38 5.97
CA PHE A 325 23.11 -16.82 5.89
C PHE A 325 22.18 -17.46 4.85
N GLY A 326 22.48 -18.71 4.50
CA GLY A 326 21.68 -19.46 3.52
C GLY A 326 22.11 -19.27 2.07
N GLU A 327 23.06 -18.38 1.79
CA GLU A 327 23.60 -18.09 0.46
C GLU A 327 24.31 -19.29 -0.16
N VAL A 328 25.00 -20.09 0.65
CA VAL A 328 25.85 -21.19 0.19
C VAL A 328 25.07 -22.19 -0.64
N ALA A 329 23.94 -22.68 -0.10
CA ALA A 329 23.09 -23.63 -0.79
C ALA A 329 22.47 -23.08 -2.08
N LEU A 330 22.21 -21.76 -2.14
CA LEU A 330 21.65 -21.10 -3.33
C LEU A 330 22.69 -20.91 -4.45
N ILE A 331 23.97 -20.76 -4.07
CA ILE A 331 25.10 -20.59 -5.01
C ILE A 331 25.59 -21.93 -5.52
N SER A 332 25.84 -22.90 -4.59
CA SER A 332 26.39 -24.22 -4.94
C SER A 332 25.34 -25.17 -5.53
N GLY A 333 24.05 -24.98 -5.19
CA GLY A 333 23.00 -25.94 -5.49
C GLY A 333 23.03 -27.20 -4.60
N GLU A 334 23.91 -27.24 -3.58
CA GLU A 334 24.04 -28.31 -2.61
C GLU A 334 23.04 -28.10 -1.43
N PRO A 335 22.75 -29.13 -0.63
CA PRO A 335 22.00 -29.00 0.59
C PRO A 335 22.61 -27.99 1.58
N ARG A 336 21.83 -27.53 2.56
CA ARG A 336 22.29 -26.66 3.65
C ARG A 336 23.50 -27.29 4.36
N ASN A 337 24.58 -26.53 4.47
CA ASN A 337 25.85 -27.00 5.02
C ASN A 337 26.00 -26.76 6.54
N ALA A 338 25.01 -26.20 7.18
CA ALA A 338 24.97 -25.91 8.61
C ALA A 338 23.52 -25.75 9.10
N THR A 339 23.33 -25.99 10.40
CA THR A 339 22.11 -25.62 11.14
C THR A 339 22.23 -24.20 11.68
N VAL A 340 21.16 -23.39 11.58
CA VAL A 340 21.10 -22.03 12.14
C VAL A 340 19.99 -21.97 13.15
N VAL A 341 20.32 -21.51 14.37
CA VAL A 341 19.41 -21.45 15.51
C VAL A 341 19.34 -20.02 16.04
N ALA A 342 18.17 -19.53 16.36
CA ALA A 342 17.95 -18.24 16.98
C ALA A 342 18.46 -18.27 18.44
N VAL A 343 19.42 -17.41 18.79
CA VAL A 343 19.93 -17.29 20.18
C VAL A 343 19.01 -16.42 21.02
N THR A 344 18.51 -15.36 20.43
CA THR A 344 17.51 -14.44 21.01
C THR A 344 16.22 -14.51 20.21
N GLU A 345 15.24 -13.65 20.44
CA GLU A 345 14.23 -13.33 19.44
C GLU A 345 14.92 -12.71 18.22
N VAL A 346 14.64 -13.21 17.03
CA VAL A 346 15.30 -12.85 15.78
C VAL A 346 14.30 -12.42 14.74
N ASP A 347 14.53 -11.26 14.14
CA ASP A 347 13.87 -10.82 12.93
C ASP A 347 14.83 -10.95 11.75
N THR A 348 14.34 -11.49 10.64
CA THR A 348 15.12 -11.61 9.38
C THR A 348 14.35 -11.01 8.22
N TYR A 349 15.09 -10.54 7.21
CA TYR A 349 14.58 -10.34 5.86
C TYR A 349 14.92 -11.55 5.01
N VAL A 350 13.92 -12.14 4.37
CA VAL A 350 14.02 -13.39 3.61
C VAL A 350 13.80 -13.09 2.14
N LEU A 351 14.71 -13.57 1.28
CA LEU A 351 14.61 -13.49 -0.18
C LEU A 351 14.55 -14.92 -0.76
N GLY A 352 13.55 -15.18 -1.59
CA GLY A 352 13.38 -16.47 -2.27
C GLY A 352 14.50 -16.75 -3.29
N LYS A 353 14.73 -18.03 -3.59
CA LYS A 353 15.79 -18.50 -4.50
C LYS A 353 15.71 -17.85 -5.89
N THR A 354 14.51 -17.74 -6.46
CA THR A 354 14.29 -17.17 -7.79
C THR A 354 14.72 -15.70 -7.83
N ASP A 355 14.33 -14.93 -6.82
CA ASP A 355 14.60 -13.49 -6.74
C ASP A 355 16.05 -13.22 -6.40
N PHE A 356 16.65 -14.05 -5.53
CA PHE A 356 18.08 -14.06 -5.25
C PHE A 356 18.91 -14.34 -6.52
N GLN A 357 18.52 -15.33 -7.34
CA GLN A 357 19.18 -15.63 -8.60
C GLN A 357 19.03 -14.51 -9.62
N THR A 358 17.87 -13.85 -9.65
CA THR A 358 17.62 -12.68 -10.49
C THR A 358 18.52 -11.51 -10.07
N ALA A 359 18.65 -11.24 -8.77
CA ALA A 359 19.56 -10.20 -8.24
C ALA A 359 21.02 -10.47 -8.64
N ILE A 360 21.49 -11.72 -8.55
CA ILE A 360 22.84 -12.13 -9.00
C ILE A 360 23.01 -11.93 -10.52
N ALA A 361 22.00 -12.27 -11.31
CA ALA A 361 22.06 -12.18 -12.77
C ALA A 361 22.08 -10.73 -13.27
N THR A 362 21.37 -9.83 -12.58
CA THR A 362 21.21 -8.42 -12.97
C THR A 362 22.33 -7.51 -12.47
N SER A 363 23.14 -7.93 -11.48
CA SER A 363 24.22 -7.13 -10.91
C SER A 363 25.52 -7.92 -10.81
N GLN A 364 26.48 -7.62 -11.68
CA GLN A 364 27.81 -8.24 -11.66
C GLN A 364 28.56 -7.94 -10.34
N SER A 365 28.46 -6.71 -9.84
CA SER A 365 29.10 -6.31 -8.59
C SER A 365 28.51 -7.00 -7.36
N PHE A 366 27.20 -7.23 -7.33
CA PHE A 366 26.56 -8.03 -6.28
C PHE A 366 27.06 -9.47 -6.29
N ARG A 367 27.12 -10.06 -7.48
CA ARG A 367 27.66 -11.41 -7.69
C ARG A 367 29.12 -11.52 -7.22
N ASP A 368 29.99 -10.59 -7.61
CA ASP A 368 31.42 -10.61 -7.26
C ASP A 368 31.63 -10.49 -5.75
N GLN A 369 30.85 -9.68 -5.04
CA GLN A 369 30.89 -9.57 -3.58
C GLN A 369 30.37 -10.84 -2.89
N LEU A 370 29.28 -11.42 -3.39
CA LEU A 370 28.71 -12.64 -2.86
C LEU A 370 29.72 -13.81 -2.96
N TYR A 371 30.40 -13.96 -4.11
CA TYR A 371 31.45 -14.98 -4.30
C TYR A 371 32.66 -14.73 -3.40
N ARG A 372 33.03 -13.48 -3.10
CA ARG A 372 34.08 -13.19 -2.11
C ARG A 372 33.73 -13.72 -0.73
N VAL A 373 32.49 -13.45 -0.26
CA VAL A 373 32.03 -13.98 1.03
C VAL A 373 31.93 -15.48 1.03
N TYR A 374 31.45 -16.09 -0.06
CA TYR A 374 31.41 -17.54 -0.23
C TYR A 374 32.77 -18.17 -0.06
N PHE A 375 33.81 -17.64 -0.72
CA PHE A 375 35.19 -18.15 -0.61
C PHE A 375 35.86 -17.88 0.75
N MET A 376 35.36 -16.88 1.52
CA MET A 376 35.88 -16.65 2.88
C MET A 376 35.25 -17.56 3.94
N ARG A 377 34.04 -18.08 3.67
CA ARG A 377 33.29 -18.96 4.60
C ARG A 377 33.50 -20.45 4.31
N HIS A 378 34.23 -20.79 3.21
CA HIS A 378 34.64 -22.12 2.79
C HIS A 378 36.15 -22.26 2.84
#